data_993b45d4a403120fd95500c61a6e334c
#
_entry.id   993b45d4a403120fd95500c61a6e334c
#
_cell.length_a   1.000
_cell.length_b   1.000
_cell.length_c   1.000
_cell.angle_alpha   90.00
_cell.angle_beta   90.00
_cell.angle_gamma   90.00
#
_symmetry.space_group_name_H-M   'P 1'
#
loop_
_entity.id
_entity.type
_entity.pdbx_description
1 polymer ?
#
loop_
_entity_poly.entity_id
_entity_poly.type
_entity_poly.pdbx_seq_one_letter_code
_entity_poly.pdbx_strand_id
1 'polypeptide(L)'
;HTPLLEVANTSFQVHLQVDPENFVPFYNIAQALTAPVLGISANSPIVFGRRLWHESRIALFQQALDVRTTNEHMRERSPRVNFGSDWVHNSILDIYREDIARFRSLIYPETYENSMETVLAGNIPRLSALQVHNSTVYRWNRPCYGISDTGKPHLRIENRVLPAGPTVVDEIANAALWLGAVVGCAKEWGDIRKKMSWEDVRDNFEKAARFGMDSKFTWFKDKKITVTDLVQHELIPLAKEGLASQGIDSGDIDFYMDIISQRAKLNLNGARWQLRAFTKLKKETSMDEAVTVMTSAIYENQNLGKPVHTWELPELKDLLDYRPGNLRVEEFMQTDLFTVSKDDLIELVAKLMDWRKVRYMPVEDQKGNICGLITSRLLLRFYSQKGISIKEGNKQQTVEDIMINSPIVIEPGKSIIEALHIMREKKIGCLPVVTDGELIGIITEMDFLRISARLIERLEP
;
A
#
# COMPACT_ATOMS: atom_id res chain seq x y z
N HIS A 1 -10.99 2.86 -11.65
CA HIS A 1 -9.60 3.14 -11.28
C HIS A 1 -9.59 4.11 -10.09
N THR A 2 -8.99 3.70 -8.98
CA THR A 2 -8.86 4.53 -7.80
C THR A 2 -7.42 4.45 -7.28
N PRO A 3 -6.77 5.59 -6.97
CA PRO A 3 -5.43 5.60 -6.37
C PRO A 3 -5.40 5.04 -4.93
N LEU A 4 -6.57 4.88 -4.28
CA LEU A 4 -6.67 4.34 -2.92
C LEU A 4 -6.08 2.92 -2.78
N LEU A 5 -6.16 2.09 -3.83
CA LEU A 5 -5.55 0.75 -3.81
C LEU A 5 -4.02 0.80 -3.80
N GLU A 6 -3.44 1.81 -4.46
CA GLU A 6 -1.99 1.99 -4.47
C GLU A 6 -1.49 2.51 -3.11
N VAL A 7 -2.22 3.44 -2.49
CA VAL A 7 -1.87 3.99 -1.17
C VAL A 7 -1.80 2.89 -0.10
N ALA A 8 -2.58 1.81 -0.23
CA ALA A 8 -2.53 0.65 0.65
C ALA A 8 -1.34 -0.30 0.36
N ASN A 9 -0.62 -0.14 -0.75
CA ASN A 9 0.52 -0.96 -1.09
C ASN A 9 1.77 -0.49 -0.33
N THR A 10 2.41 -1.42 0.36
CA THR A 10 3.72 -1.20 0.97
C THR A 10 4.83 -1.75 0.08
N SER A 11 5.97 -1.08 0.04
CA SER A 11 7.14 -1.52 -0.72
C SER A 11 8.41 -1.22 0.07
N PHE A 12 9.47 -1.92 -0.29
CA PHE A 12 10.80 -1.70 0.21
C PHE A 12 11.69 -1.20 -0.94
N GLN A 13 12.36 -0.07 -0.77
CA GLN A 13 13.16 0.53 -1.82
C GLN A 13 14.64 0.53 -1.43
N VAL A 14 15.49 0.15 -2.39
CA VAL A 14 16.93 0.07 -2.22
C VAL A 14 17.60 0.94 -3.26
N HIS A 15 18.53 1.78 -2.83
CA HIS A 15 19.30 2.67 -3.71
C HIS A 15 20.76 2.21 -3.78
N LEU A 16 21.24 1.98 -5.00
CA LEU A 16 22.65 1.74 -5.29
C LEU A 16 23.25 2.98 -5.94
N GLN A 17 24.21 3.61 -5.28
CA GLN A 17 25.00 4.68 -5.88
C GLN A 17 25.98 4.09 -6.88
N VAL A 18 26.07 4.69 -8.06
CA VAL A 18 26.89 4.18 -9.17
C VAL A 18 27.64 5.33 -9.82
N ASP A 19 28.90 5.09 -10.17
CA ASP A 19 29.66 6.03 -10.97
C ASP A 19 29.07 6.18 -12.37
N PRO A 20 29.10 7.40 -12.97
CA PRO A 20 28.51 7.65 -14.27
C PRO A 20 29.00 6.71 -15.37
N GLU A 21 30.28 6.34 -15.35
CA GLU A 21 30.92 5.44 -16.33
C GLU A 21 30.39 4.01 -16.22
N ASN A 22 30.00 3.59 -15.01
CA ASN A 22 29.47 2.25 -14.72
C ASN A 22 27.94 2.19 -14.74
N PHE A 23 27.24 3.31 -14.97
CA PHE A 23 25.78 3.35 -14.86
C PHE A 23 25.09 2.36 -15.82
N VAL A 24 25.48 2.33 -17.10
CA VAL A 24 24.84 1.49 -18.11
C VAL A 24 24.95 0.00 -17.80
N PRO A 25 26.14 -0.57 -17.54
CA PRO A 25 26.25 -1.98 -17.20
C PRO A 25 25.49 -2.32 -15.92
N PHE A 26 25.58 -1.51 -14.86
CA PHE A 26 24.88 -1.77 -13.60
C PHE A 26 23.36 -1.68 -13.75
N TYR A 27 22.87 -0.69 -14.49
CA TYR A 27 21.44 -0.54 -14.74
C TYR A 27 20.85 -1.74 -15.54
N ASN A 28 21.54 -2.15 -16.59
CA ASN A 28 21.11 -3.29 -17.40
C ASN A 28 21.17 -4.61 -16.60
N ILE A 29 22.15 -4.80 -15.75
CA ILE A 29 22.19 -5.92 -14.81
C ILE A 29 21.02 -5.85 -13.82
N ALA A 30 20.73 -4.68 -13.25
CA ALA A 30 19.59 -4.49 -12.35
C ALA A 30 18.26 -4.84 -13.03
N GLN A 31 18.09 -4.50 -14.32
CA GLN A 31 16.93 -4.91 -15.12
C GLN A 31 16.81 -6.44 -15.24
N ALA A 32 17.90 -7.13 -15.58
CA ALA A 32 17.91 -8.59 -15.68
C ALA A 32 17.62 -9.28 -14.34
N LEU A 33 18.15 -8.73 -13.24
CA LEU A 33 17.95 -9.27 -11.89
C LEU A 33 16.58 -8.97 -11.28
N THR A 34 15.80 -8.09 -11.88
CA THR A 34 14.47 -7.73 -11.38
C THR A 34 13.57 -8.95 -11.22
N ALA A 35 13.54 -9.83 -12.21
CA ALA A 35 12.69 -11.03 -12.19
C ALA A 35 13.09 -12.05 -11.10
N PRO A 36 14.35 -12.51 -11.00
CA PRO A 36 14.70 -13.50 -9.99
C PRO A 36 14.58 -12.94 -8.55
N VAL A 37 14.93 -11.68 -8.34
CA VAL A 37 14.81 -11.04 -7.04
C VAL A 37 13.34 -10.89 -6.63
N LEU A 38 12.46 -10.46 -7.54
CA LEU A 38 11.02 -10.43 -7.30
C LEU A 38 10.45 -11.82 -7.00
N GLY A 39 10.82 -12.81 -7.82
CA GLY A 39 10.30 -14.17 -7.69
C GLY A 39 10.59 -14.79 -6.32
N ILE A 40 11.82 -14.60 -5.78
CA ILE A 40 12.21 -15.15 -4.47
C ILE A 40 11.64 -14.33 -3.30
N SER A 41 11.28 -13.06 -3.50
CA SER A 41 10.82 -12.14 -2.45
C SER A 41 9.32 -11.86 -2.45
N ALA A 42 8.54 -12.36 -3.39
CA ALA A 42 7.10 -12.09 -3.52
C ALA A 42 6.33 -12.27 -2.20
N ASN A 43 5.45 -11.29 -1.88
CA ASN A 43 4.77 -11.22 -0.57
C ASN A 43 3.32 -10.69 -0.61
N SER A 44 2.68 -10.53 -1.78
CA SER A 44 1.32 -9.99 -1.88
C SER A 44 0.36 -10.86 -2.69
N PRO A 45 0.08 -12.12 -2.27
CA PRO A 45 -0.69 -13.07 -3.07
C PRO A 45 -2.21 -12.93 -2.89
N ILE A 46 -2.67 -12.24 -1.85
CA ILE A 46 -4.08 -12.12 -1.49
C ILE A 46 -4.47 -10.65 -1.40
N VAL A 47 -5.54 -10.27 -2.09
CA VAL A 47 -6.10 -8.91 -2.07
C VAL A 47 -7.61 -9.02 -1.81
N PHE A 48 -8.11 -8.38 -0.75
CA PHE A 48 -9.51 -8.45 -0.32
C PHE A 48 -10.04 -9.89 -0.23
N GLY A 49 -9.26 -10.79 0.39
CA GLY A 49 -9.60 -12.21 0.54
C GLY A 49 -9.53 -13.04 -0.75
N ARG A 50 -9.15 -12.46 -1.88
CA ARG A 50 -9.02 -13.16 -3.16
C ARG A 50 -7.58 -13.45 -3.49
N ARG A 51 -7.32 -14.71 -3.85
CA ARG A 51 -6.02 -15.13 -4.37
C ARG A 51 -5.82 -14.57 -5.78
N LEU A 52 -4.73 -13.83 -5.98
CA LEU A 52 -4.34 -13.22 -7.25
C LEU A 52 -2.91 -13.66 -7.65
N TRP A 53 -2.08 -12.74 -8.17
CA TRP A 53 -0.68 -13.01 -8.47
C TRP A 53 0.12 -13.20 -7.19
N HIS A 54 1.26 -13.88 -7.25
CA HIS A 54 2.14 -14.02 -6.08
C HIS A 54 2.67 -12.65 -5.58
N GLU A 55 2.84 -11.71 -6.52
CA GLU A 55 3.13 -10.31 -6.21
C GLU A 55 2.09 -9.41 -6.91
N SER A 56 0.88 -9.38 -6.37
CA SER A 56 -0.26 -8.61 -6.90
C SER A 56 0.00 -7.11 -6.93
N ARG A 57 0.88 -6.60 -6.08
CA ARG A 57 1.27 -5.19 -6.01
C ARG A 57 1.75 -4.67 -7.37
N ILE A 58 2.43 -5.49 -8.16
CA ILE A 58 2.92 -5.10 -9.49
C ILE A 58 1.75 -4.68 -10.40
N ALA A 59 0.69 -5.50 -10.46
CA ALA A 59 -0.49 -5.20 -11.26
C ALA A 59 -1.32 -4.05 -10.66
N LEU A 60 -1.47 -4.03 -9.33
CA LEU A 60 -2.25 -2.99 -8.64
C LEU A 60 -1.64 -1.62 -8.82
N PHE A 61 -0.32 -1.47 -8.67
CA PHE A 61 0.38 -0.22 -8.86
C PHE A 61 0.24 0.28 -10.30
N GLN A 62 0.42 -0.62 -11.28
CA GLN A 62 0.26 -0.28 -12.68
C GLN A 62 -1.17 0.20 -13.00
N GLN A 63 -2.20 -0.47 -12.47
CA GLN A 63 -3.59 -0.13 -12.72
C GLN A 63 -4.06 1.13 -11.98
N ALA A 64 -3.61 1.33 -10.75
CA ALA A 64 -4.01 2.47 -9.92
C ALA A 64 -3.54 3.81 -10.49
N LEU A 65 -2.34 3.84 -11.08
CA LEU A 65 -1.74 5.04 -11.67
C LEU A 65 -1.87 5.11 -13.19
N ASP A 66 -2.68 4.25 -13.79
CA ASP A 66 -2.93 4.29 -15.22
C ASP A 66 -3.99 5.35 -15.55
N VAL A 67 -3.53 6.48 -16.05
CA VAL A 67 -4.36 7.62 -16.46
C VAL A 67 -4.73 7.61 -17.94
N ARG A 68 -4.40 6.54 -18.67
CA ARG A 68 -4.67 6.45 -20.11
C ARG A 68 -6.16 6.28 -20.35
N THR A 69 -6.68 6.97 -21.38
CA THR A 69 -8.02 6.75 -21.91
C THR A 69 -8.09 5.46 -22.74
N THR A 70 -9.28 4.95 -23.02
CA THR A 70 -9.47 3.79 -23.89
C THR A 70 -8.81 3.97 -25.27
N ASN A 71 -8.89 5.18 -25.83
CA ASN A 71 -8.25 5.49 -27.11
C ASN A 71 -6.71 5.48 -27.02
N GLU A 72 -6.15 5.87 -25.90
CA GLU A 72 -4.71 5.85 -25.66
C GLU A 72 -4.19 4.43 -25.43
N HIS A 73 -4.98 3.56 -24.79
CA HIS A 73 -4.70 2.13 -24.70
C HIS A 73 -4.65 1.49 -26.10
N MET A 74 -5.64 1.79 -26.97
CA MET A 74 -5.68 1.27 -28.33
C MET A 74 -4.53 1.78 -29.22
N ARG A 75 -3.92 2.92 -28.88
CA ARG A 75 -2.74 3.47 -29.56
C ARG A 75 -1.42 3.02 -28.95
N GLU A 76 -1.43 1.99 -28.12
CA GLU A 76 -0.25 1.38 -27.48
C GLU A 76 0.63 2.37 -26.68
N ARG A 77 0.06 3.43 -26.15
CA ARG A 77 0.81 4.35 -25.27
C ARG A 77 1.22 3.64 -23.99
N SER A 78 2.48 3.76 -23.62
CA SER A 78 3.02 3.14 -22.40
C SER A 78 2.41 3.71 -21.14
N PRO A 79 2.09 2.88 -20.12
CA PRO A 79 1.68 3.37 -18.80
C PRO A 79 2.85 4.07 -18.09
N ARG A 80 2.55 4.98 -17.16
CA ARG A 80 3.58 5.65 -16.34
C ARG A 80 4.34 4.70 -15.45
N VAL A 81 3.67 3.67 -14.93
CA VAL A 81 4.32 2.56 -14.23
C VAL A 81 4.81 1.57 -15.29
N ASN A 82 6.11 1.46 -15.48
CA ASN A 82 6.67 0.67 -16.57
C ASN A 82 8.01 0.04 -16.22
N PHE A 83 8.39 -0.94 -17.03
CA PHE A 83 9.68 -1.64 -16.93
C PHE A 83 10.77 -1.03 -17.82
N GLY A 84 10.39 -0.15 -18.74
CA GLY A 84 11.23 0.34 -19.84
C GLY A 84 10.87 -0.35 -21.15
N SER A 85 11.47 0.08 -22.26
CA SER A 85 11.17 -0.43 -23.60
C SER A 85 12.33 -1.20 -24.22
N ASP A 86 13.53 -0.98 -23.75
CA ASP A 86 14.74 -1.63 -24.27
C ASP A 86 15.90 -1.48 -23.26
N TRP A 87 17.01 -2.15 -23.55
CA TRP A 87 18.27 -1.98 -22.86
C TRP A 87 18.79 -0.54 -22.98
N VAL A 88 19.50 -0.08 -21.96
CA VAL A 88 20.23 1.20 -22.03
C VAL A 88 21.53 1.00 -22.79
N HIS A 89 21.81 1.87 -23.78
CA HIS A 89 22.97 1.70 -24.69
C HIS A 89 24.12 2.63 -24.37
N ASN A 90 23.86 3.92 -24.14
CA ASN A 90 24.92 4.92 -24.07
C ASN A 90 25.10 5.51 -22.68
N SER A 91 24.02 5.96 -22.05
CA SER A 91 24.09 6.63 -20.74
C SER A 91 22.71 6.70 -20.07
N ILE A 92 22.66 7.17 -18.83
CA ILE A 92 21.42 7.51 -18.12
C ILE A 92 20.51 8.45 -18.92
N LEU A 93 21.07 9.25 -19.82
CA LEU A 93 20.31 10.17 -20.66
C LEU A 93 19.36 9.46 -21.62
N ASP A 94 19.66 8.23 -22.04
CA ASP A 94 18.77 7.45 -22.89
C ASP A 94 17.41 7.26 -22.18
N ILE A 95 17.45 6.97 -20.88
CA ILE A 95 16.22 6.79 -20.07
C ILE A 95 15.46 8.11 -19.92
N TYR A 96 16.14 9.19 -19.55
CA TYR A 96 15.48 10.48 -19.38
C TYR A 96 14.88 11.02 -20.68
N ARG A 97 15.57 10.85 -21.82
CA ARG A 97 15.05 11.23 -23.13
C ARG A 97 13.81 10.42 -23.51
N GLU A 98 13.82 9.11 -23.25
CA GLU A 98 12.66 8.26 -23.46
C GLU A 98 11.49 8.74 -22.62
N ASP A 99 11.69 8.97 -21.32
CA ASP A 99 10.63 9.38 -20.40
C ASP A 99 10.06 10.76 -20.74
N ILE A 100 10.92 11.73 -21.09
CA ILE A 100 10.47 13.07 -21.50
C ILE A 100 9.68 13.02 -22.83
N ALA A 101 10.12 12.18 -23.77
CA ALA A 101 9.43 12.03 -25.04
C ALA A 101 8.05 11.35 -24.92
N ARG A 102 7.90 10.42 -23.96
CA ARG A 102 6.67 9.64 -23.77
C ARG A 102 5.67 10.26 -22.81
N PHE A 103 6.15 10.96 -21.78
CA PHE A 103 5.34 11.41 -20.66
C PHE A 103 5.41 12.93 -20.49
N ARG A 104 4.27 13.60 -20.68
CA ARG A 104 4.17 15.03 -20.38
C ARG A 104 4.34 15.29 -18.87
N SER A 105 4.85 16.47 -18.51
CA SER A 105 4.90 16.92 -17.14
C SER A 105 3.49 17.04 -16.56
N LEU A 106 3.27 16.53 -15.35
CA LEU A 106 2.03 16.64 -14.59
C LEU A 106 2.09 17.72 -13.53
N ILE A 107 3.29 17.96 -13.02
CA ILE A 107 3.59 18.89 -11.93
C ILE A 107 4.71 19.81 -12.43
N TYR A 108 4.69 21.05 -12.02
CA TYR A 108 5.69 22.03 -12.34
C TYR A 108 6.29 22.58 -11.05
N PRO A 109 7.62 22.77 -10.96
CA PRO A 109 8.25 23.42 -9.81
C PRO A 109 7.87 24.89 -9.77
N GLU A 110 7.77 25.47 -8.58
CA GLU A 110 7.45 26.89 -8.38
C GLU A 110 8.54 27.80 -8.95
N THR A 111 9.79 27.36 -8.93
CA THR A 111 10.95 28.08 -9.44
C THR A 111 11.76 27.20 -10.37
N TYR A 112 12.20 27.79 -11.48
CA TYR A 112 13.07 27.11 -12.43
C TYR A 112 14.53 27.55 -12.22
N GLU A 113 15.38 26.55 -12.02
CA GLU A 113 16.82 26.74 -12.10
C GLU A 113 17.27 26.75 -13.58
N ASN A 114 18.05 27.73 -13.99
CA ASN A 114 18.75 27.63 -15.26
C ASN A 114 20.03 26.79 -15.07
N SER A 115 19.89 25.48 -15.30
CA SER A 115 20.96 24.51 -15.05
C SER A 115 22.23 24.81 -15.89
N MET A 116 22.07 25.37 -17.09
CA MET A 116 23.24 25.76 -17.93
C MET A 116 23.99 26.94 -17.34
N GLU A 117 23.29 27.99 -16.89
CA GLU A 117 23.94 29.11 -16.20
C GLU A 117 24.64 28.67 -14.92
N THR A 118 24.00 27.78 -14.15
CA THR A 118 24.59 27.20 -12.93
C THR A 118 25.88 26.47 -13.23
N VAL A 119 25.95 25.65 -14.29
CA VAL A 119 27.16 24.95 -14.72
C VAL A 119 28.23 25.92 -15.22
N LEU A 120 27.83 26.90 -16.05
CA LEU A 120 28.77 27.91 -16.57
C LEU A 120 29.38 28.77 -15.45
N ALA A 121 28.66 28.97 -14.37
CA ALA A 121 29.13 29.62 -13.15
C ALA A 121 30.04 28.73 -12.27
N GLY A 122 30.32 27.47 -12.69
CA GLY A 122 31.14 26.51 -11.96
C GLY A 122 30.42 25.83 -10.81
N ASN A 123 29.07 25.93 -10.73
CA ASN A 123 28.26 25.33 -9.71
C ASN A 123 27.56 24.03 -10.20
N ILE A 124 27.13 23.19 -9.25
CA ILE A 124 26.43 21.95 -9.55
C ILE A 124 24.91 22.21 -9.59
N PRO A 125 24.23 21.94 -10.74
CA PRO A 125 22.82 22.18 -10.89
C PRO A 125 22.00 21.13 -10.12
N ARG A 126 20.89 21.55 -9.52
CA ARG A 126 19.93 20.65 -8.86
C ARG A 126 19.07 19.86 -9.84
N LEU A 127 18.95 20.33 -11.09
CA LEU A 127 18.11 19.74 -12.13
C LEU A 127 16.64 19.59 -11.69
N SER A 128 16.07 20.62 -11.03
CA SER A 128 14.75 20.58 -10.40
C SER A 128 13.64 20.15 -11.36
N ALA A 129 13.65 20.65 -12.60
CA ALA A 129 12.67 20.27 -13.61
C ALA A 129 12.75 18.76 -13.96
N LEU A 130 13.96 18.21 -14.09
CA LEU A 130 14.17 16.78 -14.34
C LEU A 130 13.71 15.94 -13.13
N GLN A 131 14.03 16.36 -11.91
CA GLN A 131 13.63 15.65 -10.71
C GLN A 131 12.09 15.60 -10.57
N VAL A 132 11.41 16.73 -10.79
CA VAL A 132 9.95 16.80 -10.77
C VAL A 132 9.33 15.93 -11.86
N HIS A 133 9.85 15.97 -13.09
CA HIS A 133 9.37 15.10 -14.16
C HIS A 133 9.56 13.62 -13.82
N ASN A 134 10.79 13.24 -13.40
CA ASN A 134 11.14 11.87 -13.04
C ASN A 134 10.32 11.33 -11.85
N SER A 135 9.88 12.21 -10.94
CA SER A 135 9.03 11.81 -9.80
C SER A 135 7.64 11.30 -10.23
N THR A 136 7.18 11.68 -11.42
CA THR A 136 5.88 11.30 -11.98
C THR A 136 5.94 10.15 -12.99
N VAL A 137 7.13 9.58 -13.23
CA VAL A 137 7.33 8.39 -14.06
C VAL A 137 7.86 7.27 -13.16
N TYR A 138 7.15 6.15 -13.15
CA TYR A 138 7.38 5.08 -12.16
C TYR A 138 8.02 3.87 -12.82
N ARG A 139 9.33 3.94 -13.07
CA ARG A 139 10.11 2.77 -13.51
C ARG A 139 10.39 1.85 -12.33
N TRP A 140 10.35 0.54 -12.54
CA TRP A 140 10.67 -0.46 -11.51
C TRP A 140 12.13 -0.41 -11.06
N ASN A 141 13.06 -0.10 -11.95
CA ASN A 141 14.38 0.42 -11.61
C ASN A 141 14.43 1.87 -12.09
N ARG A 142 14.48 2.81 -11.17
CA ARG A 142 14.45 4.24 -11.48
C ARG A 142 15.84 4.86 -11.46
N PRO A 143 16.25 5.56 -12.52
CA PRO A 143 17.48 6.36 -12.51
C PRO A 143 17.26 7.59 -11.64
N CYS A 144 18.18 7.88 -10.74
CA CYS A 144 18.11 9.04 -9.85
C CYS A 144 19.39 9.85 -9.94
N TYR A 145 19.24 11.16 -10.12
CA TYR A 145 20.28 12.15 -9.89
C TYR A 145 20.06 12.80 -8.53
N GLY A 146 21.13 13.06 -7.80
CA GLY A 146 21.07 13.75 -6.52
C GLY A 146 22.36 14.50 -6.22
N ILE A 147 22.32 15.33 -5.18
CA ILE A 147 23.48 16.02 -4.62
C ILE A 147 23.54 15.61 -3.15
N SER A 148 24.71 15.15 -2.72
CA SER A 148 24.96 14.77 -1.33
C SER A 148 24.99 16.02 -0.43
N ASP A 149 24.91 15.82 0.88
CA ASP A 149 25.04 16.90 1.89
C ASP A 149 26.40 17.61 1.81
N THR A 150 27.40 16.93 1.25
CA THR A 150 28.72 17.51 0.98
C THR A 150 28.82 18.28 -0.36
N GLY A 151 27.67 18.43 -1.06
CA GLY A 151 27.58 19.13 -2.34
C GLY A 151 28.07 18.35 -3.56
N LYS A 152 28.35 17.04 -3.47
CA LYS A 152 28.82 16.22 -4.60
C LYS A 152 27.62 15.63 -5.37
N PRO A 153 27.58 15.77 -6.72
CA PRO A 153 26.58 15.12 -7.54
C PRO A 153 26.83 13.62 -7.60
N HIS A 154 25.74 12.85 -7.65
CA HIS A 154 25.82 11.40 -7.76
C HIS A 154 24.64 10.82 -8.55
N LEU A 155 24.86 9.64 -9.13
CA LEU A 155 23.82 8.84 -9.76
C LEU A 155 23.48 7.63 -8.90
N ARG A 156 22.21 7.23 -8.91
CA ARG A 156 21.73 6.04 -8.20
C ARG A 156 20.77 5.26 -9.08
N ILE A 157 20.76 3.97 -8.86
CA ILE A 157 19.71 3.06 -9.34
C ILE A 157 18.80 2.75 -8.15
N GLU A 158 17.55 3.14 -8.22
CA GLU A 158 16.55 2.85 -7.20
C GLU A 158 15.77 1.61 -7.61
N ASN A 159 15.94 0.52 -6.88
CA ASN A 159 15.11 -0.67 -7.01
C ASN A 159 13.79 -0.44 -6.27
N ARG A 160 12.69 -0.48 -7.00
CA ARG A 160 11.32 -0.30 -6.49
C ARG A 160 10.49 -1.58 -6.56
N VAL A 161 11.08 -2.65 -7.10
CA VAL A 161 10.37 -3.90 -7.33
C VAL A 161 10.21 -4.72 -6.06
N LEU A 162 11.12 -4.57 -5.11
CA LEU A 162 11.08 -5.31 -3.85
C LEU A 162 9.80 -4.99 -3.08
N PRO A 163 9.03 -6.03 -2.67
CA PRO A 163 7.91 -5.83 -1.76
C PRO A 163 8.40 -5.47 -0.37
N ALA A 164 7.52 -4.91 0.46
CA ALA A 164 7.70 -5.01 1.90
C ALA A 164 7.80 -6.51 2.27
N GLY A 165 8.84 -6.86 2.97
CA GLY A 165 9.09 -8.26 3.35
C GLY A 165 8.17 -8.72 4.47
N PRO A 166 8.11 -10.03 4.71
CA PRO A 166 7.41 -10.55 5.88
C PRO A 166 7.95 -10.00 7.19
N THR A 167 9.27 -9.82 7.29
CA THR A 167 9.97 -9.17 8.42
C THR A 167 11.07 -8.25 7.91
N VAL A 168 11.58 -7.38 8.79
CA VAL A 168 12.75 -6.52 8.50
C VAL A 168 13.97 -7.36 8.11
N VAL A 169 14.16 -8.51 8.75
CA VAL A 169 15.27 -9.44 8.42
C VAL A 169 15.12 -9.98 6.99
N ASP A 170 13.90 -10.31 6.57
CA ASP A 170 13.61 -10.74 5.19
C ASP A 170 13.86 -9.60 4.18
N GLU A 171 13.51 -8.35 4.52
CA GLU A 171 13.76 -7.17 3.68
C GLU A 171 15.24 -6.92 3.47
N ILE A 172 16.03 -6.95 4.55
CA ILE A 172 17.49 -6.75 4.48
C ILE A 172 18.15 -7.89 3.69
N ALA A 173 17.68 -9.14 3.85
CA ALA A 173 18.17 -10.26 3.05
C ALA A 173 17.87 -10.05 1.55
N ASN A 174 16.68 -9.55 1.19
CA ASN A 174 16.32 -9.22 -0.19
C ASN A 174 17.22 -8.09 -0.75
N ALA A 175 17.47 -7.05 0.06
CA ALA A 175 18.37 -5.94 -0.31
C ALA A 175 19.81 -6.44 -0.52
N ALA A 176 20.33 -7.25 0.40
CA ALA A 176 21.67 -7.82 0.32
C ALA A 176 21.84 -8.68 -0.93
N LEU A 177 20.83 -9.55 -1.24
CA LEU A 177 20.83 -10.32 -2.48
C LEU A 177 20.91 -9.40 -3.71
N TRP A 178 20.05 -8.37 -3.79
CA TRP A 178 20.01 -7.49 -4.95
C TRP A 178 21.28 -6.68 -5.10
N LEU A 179 21.75 -6.01 -4.03
CA LEU A 179 22.97 -5.20 -4.04
C LEU A 179 24.20 -6.05 -4.41
N GLY A 180 24.36 -7.17 -3.73
CA GLY A 180 25.48 -8.09 -3.97
C GLY A 180 25.45 -8.66 -5.39
N ALA A 181 24.27 -9.12 -5.86
CA ALA A 181 24.13 -9.67 -7.19
C ALA A 181 24.38 -8.62 -8.29
N VAL A 182 23.91 -7.37 -8.14
CA VAL A 182 24.21 -6.31 -9.12
C VAL A 182 25.71 -6.11 -9.27
N VAL A 183 26.42 -6.00 -8.16
CA VAL A 183 27.89 -5.80 -8.16
C VAL A 183 28.62 -7.03 -8.70
N GLY A 184 28.31 -8.22 -8.20
CA GLY A 184 28.96 -9.46 -8.58
C GLY A 184 28.72 -9.85 -10.05
N CYS A 185 27.45 -9.73 -10.50
CA CYS A 185 27.09 -10.05 -11.89
C CYS A 185 27.66 -9.04 -12.88
N ALA A 186 27.77 -7.75 -12.52
CA ALA A 186 28.39 -6.75 -13.38
C ALA A 186 29.86 -7.09 -13.70
N LYS A 187 30.56 -7.65 -12.72
CA LYS A 187 31.94 -8.11 -12.88
C LYS A 187 32.04 -9.38 -13.72
N GLU A 188 31.16 -10.36 -13.44
CA GLU A 188 31.27 -11.70 -14.05
C GLU A 188 30.60 -11.79 -15.43
N TRP A 189 29.42 -11.12 -15.60
CA TRP A 189 28.66 -11.30 -16.82
C TRP A 189 29.07 -10.36 -17.96
N GLY A 190 29.73 -9.24 -17.66
CA GLY A 190 30.04 -8.21 -18.65
C GLY A 190 28.78 -7.62 -19.27
N ASP A 191 28.78 -7.45 -20.60
CA ASP A 191 27.63 -6.87 -21.31
C ASP A 191 26.47 -7.85 -21.42
N ILE A 192 25.48 -7.68 -20.52
CA ILE A 192 24.29 -8.55 -20.43
C ILE A 192 23.44 -8.53 -21.70
N ARG A 193 23.45 -7.44 -22.49
CA ARG A 193 22.71 -7.29 -23.75
C ARG A 193 23.10 -8.33 -24.80
N LYS A 194 24.32 -8.86 -24.71
CA LYS A 194 24.81 -9.94 -25.58
C LYS A 194 24.43 -11.33 -25.11
N LYS A 195 23.88 -11.46 -23.90
CA LYS A 195 23.56 -12.75 -23.27
C LYS A 195 22.08 -13.04 -23.19
N MET A 196 21.23 -11.99 -23.25
CA MET A 196 19.80 -12.10 -23.03
C MET A 196 19.04 -11.05 -23.87
N SER A 197 17.91 -11.41 -24.45
CA SER A 197 17.04 -10.48 -25.16
C SER A 197 16.24 -9.62 -24.16
N TRP A 198 15.84 -8.43 -24.59
CA TRP A 198 14.98 -7.56 -23.77
C TRP A 198 13.61 -8.18 -23.51
N GLU A 199 13.06 -8.87 -24.52
CA GLU A 199 11.78 -9.58 -24.45
C GLU A 199 11.81 -10.63 -23.34
N ASP A 200 12.87 -11.43 -23.25
CA ASP A 200 13.02 -12.42 -22.20
C ASP A 200 13.06 -11.80 -20.80
N VAL A 201 13.75 -10.68 -20.63
CA VAL A 201 13.82 -9.97 -19.35
C VAL A 201 12.44 -9.48 -18.92
N ARG A 202 11.71 -8.86 -19.84
CA ARG A 202 10.34 -8.37 -19.58
C ARG A 202 9.38 -9.52 -19.27
N ASP A 203 9.42 -10.59 -20.06
CA ASP A 203 8.57 -11.76 -19.86
C ASP A 203 8.88 -12.48 -18.55
N ASN A 204 10.16 -12.56 -18.18
CA ASN A 204 10.57 -13.12 -16.89
C ASN A 204 10.08 -12.27 -15.71
N PHE A 205 10.10 -10.93 -15.82
CA PHE A 205 9.54 -10.06 -14.82
C PHE A 205 8.04 -10.29 -14.61
N GLU A 206 7.26 -10.40 -15.69
CA GLU A 206 5.84 -10.69 -15.61
C GLU A 206 5.57 -12.07 -14.99
N LYS A 207 6.33 -13.10 -15.40
CA LYS A 207 6.25 -14.44 -14.79
C LYS A 207 6.57 -14.41 -13.31
N ALA A 208 7.62 -13.66 -12.90
CA ALA A 208 7.98 -13.52 -11.49
C ALA A 208 6.85 -12.91 -10.66
N ALA A 209 6.21 -11.86 -11.14
CA ALA A 209 5.07 -11.25 -10.48
C ALA A 209 3.86 -12.19 -10.37
N ARG A 210 3.55 -12.93 -11.43
CA ARG A 210 2.41 -13.85 -11.47
C ARG A 210 2.60 -15.10 -10.62
N PHE A 211 3.77 -15.73 -10.73
CA PHE A 211 4.01 -17.08 -10.23
C PHE A 211 5.03 -17.14 -9.08
N GLY A 212 5.69 -16.03 -8.73
CA GLY A 212 6.68 -15.98 -7.67
C GLY A 212 7.74 -17.08 -7.82
N MET A 213 7.91 -17.89 -6.79
CA MET A 213 8.87 -18.99 -6.77
C MET A 213 8.53 -20.15 -7.73
N ASP A 214 7.31 -20.22 -8.27
CA ASP A 214 6.93 -21.22 -9.30
C ASP A 214 7.37 -20.82 -10.71
N SER A 215 7.99 -19.64 -10.86
CA SER A 215 8.40 -19.13 -12.17
C SER A 215 9.52 -19.94 -12.78
N LYS A 216 9.42 -20.13 -14.10
CA LYS A 216 10.49 -20.65 -14.95
C LYS A 216 10.89 -19.58 -15.94
N PHE A 217 12.13 -19.14 -15.86
CA PHE A 217 12.70 -18.09 -16.68
C PHE A 217 13.34 -18.63 -17.96
N THR A 218 13.31 -17.83 -19.02
CA THR A 218 14.24 -17.98 -20.13
C THR A 218 15.49 -17.21 -19.75
N TRP A 219 16.60 -17.91 -19.59
CA TRP A 219 17.88 -17.36 -19.17
C TRP A 219 18.91 -17.46 -20.27
N PHE A 220 20.16 -17.19 -19.97
CA PHE A 220 21.24 -17.18 -20.97
C PHE A 220 21.19 -18.37 -21.92
N LYS A 221 21.35 -18.10 -23.24
CA LYS A 221 21.29 -19.10 -24.32
C LYS A 221 19.97 -19.90 -24.31
N ASP A 222 18.86 -19.23 -24.07
CA ASP A 222 17.50 -19.80 -24.05
C ASP A 222 17.28 -20.94 -23.03
N LYS A 223 18.19 -21.11 -22.08
CA LYS A 223 18.05 -22.11 -21.03
C LYS A 223 16.83 -21.80 -20.16
N LYS A 224 16.00 -22.82 -19.94
CA LYS A 224 14.90 -22.71 -18.97
C LYS A 224 15.42 -23.06 -17.57
N ILE A 225 15.24 -22.15 -16.61
CA ILE A 225 15.70 -22.31 -15.24
C ILE A 225 14.60 -21.87 -14.26
N THR A 226 14.49 -22.55 -13.13
CA THR A 226 13.57 -22.12 -12.05
C THR A 226 14.17 -20.96 -11.26
N VAL A 227 13.31 -20.16 -10.61
CA VAL A 227 13.76 -19.08 -9.72
C VAL A 227 14.70 -19.62 -8.66
N THR A 228 14.31 -20.73 -8.03
CA THR A 228 15.06 -21.34 -6.93
C THR A 228 16.45 -21.82 -7.35
N ASP A 229 16.55 -22.49 -8.51
CA ASP A 229 17.84 -22.97 -9.02
C ASP A 229 18.74 -21.79 -9.42
N LEU A 230 18.19 -20.78 -10.12
CA LEU A 230 18.93 -19.59 -10.50
C LEU A 230 19.49 -18.86 -9.27
N VAL A 231 18.62 -18.62 -8.28
CA VAL A 231 19.03 -17.92 -7.06
C VAL A 231 20.06 -18.73 -6.28
N GLN A 232 19.80 -20.03 -6.10
CA GLN A 232 20.66 -20.90 -5.27
C GLN A 232 22.04 -21.11 -5.88
N HIS A 233 22.12 -21.36 -7.19
CA HIS A 233 23.35 -21.83 -7.83
C HIS A 233 24.14 -20.75 -8.58
N GLU A 234 23.46 -19.65 -8.98
CA GLU A 234 24.11 -18.57 -9.70
C GLU A 234 24.16 -17.26 -8.90
N LEU A 235 23.01 -16.78 -8.37
CA LEU A 235 22.95 -15.44 -7.80
C LEU A 235 23.53 -15.35 -6.38
N ILE A 236 23.29 -16.32 -5.51
CA ILE A 236 23.87 -16.29 -4.14
C ILE A 236 25.39 -16.27 -4.16
N PRO A 237 26.09 -17.15 -4.92
CA PRO A 237 27.54 -17.05 -5.03
C PRO A 237 28.03 -15.68 -5.50
N LEU A 238 27.45 -15.15 -6.58
CA LEU A 238 27.82 -13.84 -7.12
C LEU A 238 27.49 -12.68 -6.17
N ALA A 239 26.36 -12.79 -5.44
CA ALA A 239 26.00 -11.80 -4.43
C ALA A 239 27.00 -11.79 -3.27
N LYS A 240 27.44 -12.95 -2.79
CA LYS A 240 28.49 -13.04 -1.76
C LYS A 240 29.79 -12.38 -2.20
N GLU A 241 30.25 -12.67 -3.41
CA GLU A 241 31.44 -12.03 -3.99
C GLU A 241 31.27 -10.52 -4.16
N GLY A 242 30.10 -10.09 -4.64
CA GLY A 242 29.77 -8.67 -4.80
C GLY A 242 29.79 -7.92 -3.48
N LEU A 243 29.14 -8.44 -2.43
CA LEU A 243 29.12 -7.83 -1.09
C LEU A 243 30.53 -7.80 -0.47
N ALA A 244 31.27 -8.90 -0.55
CA ALA A 244 32.63 -8.97 -0.04
C ALA A 244 33.56 -7.96 -0.72
N SER A 245 33.40 -7.73 -2.05
CA SER A 245 34.16 -6.74 -2.79
C SER A 245 33.91 -5.30 -2.35
N GLN A 246 32.79 -5.06 -1.68
CA GLN A 246 32.41 -3.77 -1.10
C GLN A 246 32.75 -3.64 0.38
N GLY A 247 33.46 -4.61 0.96
CA GLY A 247 33.94 -4.58 2.34
C GLY A 247 32.86 -4.90 3.37
N ILE A 248 31.78 -5.56 2.98
CA ILE A 248 30.74 -6.01 3.92
C ILE A 248 31.31 -7.18 4.76
N ASP A 249 30.97 -7.19 6.04
CA ASP A 249 31.44 -8.23 6.96
C ASP A 249 30.99 -9.64 6.52
N SER A 250 31.87 -10.62 6.63
CA SER A 250 31.59 -11.97 6.17
C SER A 250 30.48 -12.66 6.96
N GLY A 251 30.33 -12.35 8.25
CA GLY A 251 29.26 -12.87 9.09
C GLY A 251 27.89 -12.36 8.65
N ASP A 252 27.77 -11.07 8.30
CA ASP A 252 26.54 -10.48 7.76
C ASP A 252 26.22 -11.08 6.38
N ILE A 253 27.23 -11.21 5.50
CA ILE A 253 27.05 -11.83 4.19
C ILE A 253 26.49 -13.26 4.34
N ASP A 254 27.10 -14.07 5.19
CA ASP A 254 26.65 -15.45 5.40
C ASP A 254 25.27 -15.51 6.01
N PHE A 255 24.96 -14.68 6.99
CA PHE A 255 23.67 -14.62 7.63
C PHE A 255 22.54 -14.29 6.64
N TYR A 256 22.64 -13.20 5.90
CA TYR A 256 21.59 -12.79 4.97
C TYR A 256 21.49 -13.71 3.76
N MET A 257 22.60 -14.20 3.24
CA MET A 257 22.58 -15.15 2.11
C MET A 257 22.07 -16.53 2.51
N ASP A 258 22.25 -16.96 3.78
CA ASP A 258 21.63 -18.20 4.27
C ASP A 258 20.11 -18.06 4.33
N ILE A 259 19.56 -16.94 4.76
CA ILE A 259 18.11 -16.69 4.74
C ILE A 259 17.54 -16.90 3.33
N ILE A 260 18.17 -16.32 2.31
CA ILE A 260 17.76 -16.49 0.92
C ILE A 260 17.90 -17.95 0.47
N SER A 261 19.01 -18.60 0.84
CA SER A 261 19.27 -20.00 0.52
C SER A 261 18.25 -20.95 1.14
N GLN A 262 17.92 -20.77 2.43
CA GLN A 262 16.88 -21.58 3.10
C GLN A 262 15.51 -21.35 2.49
N ARG A 263 15.17 -20.10 2.17
CA ARG A 263 13.92 -19.75 1.46
C ARG A 263 13.82 -20.48 0.12
N ALA A 264 14.91 -20.53 -0.66
CA ALA A 264 14.97 -21.24 -1.93
C ALA A 264 14.87 -22.76 -1.74
N LYS A 265 15.62 -23.36 -0.80
CA LYS A 265 15.62 -24.80 -0.49
C LYS A 265 14.26 -25.29 0.00
N LEU A 266 13.64 -24.57 0.92
CA LEU A 266 12.33 -24.91 1.49
C LEU A 266 11.17 -24.51 0.56
N ASN A 267 11.49 -23.79 -0.50
CA ASN A 267 10.51 -23.26 -1.44
C ASN A 267 9.40 -22.48 -0.72
N LEU A 268 9.80 -21.53 0.15
CA LEU A 268 8.91 -20.85 1.07
C LEU A 268 9.31 -19.38 1.25
N ASN A 269 8.58 -18.49 0.57
CA ASN A 269 8.61 -17.04 0.77
C ASN A 269 7.28 -16.55 1.37
N GLY A 270 7.15 -15.24 1.57
CA GLY A 270 5.94 -14.65 2.14
C GLY A 270 4.67 -14.99 1.37
N ALA A 271 4.70 -14.90 0.03
CA ALA A 271 3.54 -15.25 -0.79
C ALA A 271 3.11 -16.71 -0.62
N ARG A 272 4.06 -17.64 -0.61
CA ARG A 272 3.76 -19.06 -0.43
C ARG A 272 3.29 -19.39 0.98
N TRP A 273 3.88 -18.76 1.98
CA TRP A 273 3.41 -18.95 3.35
C TRP A 273 1.94 -18.49 3.48
N GLN A 274 1.62 -17.31 3.00
CA GLN A 274 0.25 -16.79 3.01
C GLN A 274 -0.72 -17.71 2.26
N LEU A 275 -0.35 -18.20 1.07
CA LEU A 275 -1.18 -19.10 0.29
C LEU A 275 -1.40 -20.45 0.97
N ARG A 276 -0.38 -21.02 1.64
CA ARG A 276 -0.48 -22.25 2.42
C ARG A 276 -1.37 -22.05 3.65
N ALA A 277 -1.14 -20.97 4.41
CA ALA A 277 -1.94 -20.61 5.58
C ALA A 277 -3.42 -20.41 5.20
N PHE A 278 -3.69 -19.57 4.20
CA PHE A 278 -5.05 -19.33 3.72
C PHE A 278 -5.75 -20.61 3.22
N THR A 279 -5.04 -21.46 2.47
CA THR A 279 -5.61 -22.72 1.96
C THR A 279 -5.92 -23.71 3.08
N LYS A 280 -5.08 -23.75 4.14
CA LYS A 280 -5.33 -24.58 5.33
C LYS A 280 -6.57 -24.06 6.06
N LEU A 281 -6.55 -22.80 6.45
CA LEU A 281 -7.62 -22.18 7.25
C LEU A 281 -8.97 -22.18 6.55
N LYS A 282 -9.02 -21.91 5.25
CA LYS A 282 -10.29 -21.90 4.48
C LYS A 282 -11.00 -23.24 4.40
N LYS A 283 -10.35 -24.34 4.72
CA LYS A 283 -11.00 -25.67 4.82
C LYS A 283 -11.75 -25.85 6.15
N GLU A 284 -11.41 -25.05 7.13
CA GLU A 284 -11.84 -25.21 8.52
C GLU A 284 -12.80 -24.08 8.95
N THR A 285 -12.78 -22.94 8.22
CA THR A 285 -13.57 -21.77 8.61
C THR A 285 -13.97 -20.87 7.42
N SER A 286 -14.71 -19.80 7.69
CA SER A 286 -15.10 -18.78 6.72
C SER A 286 -13.89 -18.04 6.13
N MET A 287 -14.09 -17.37 4.99
CA MET A 287 -13.02 -16.59 4.34
C MET A 287 -12.52 -15.44 5.22
N ASP A 288 -13.43 -14.74 5.88
CA ASP A 288 -13.09 -13.59 6.73
C ASP A 288 -12.28 -14.02 7.95
N GLU A 289 -12.66 -15.12 8.60
CA GLU A 289 -11.91 -15.69 9.71
C GLU A 289 -10.54 -16.20 9.27
N ALA A 290 -10.46 -16.89 8.13
CA ALA A 290 -9.18 -17.36 7.58
C ALA A 290 -8.20 -16.21 7.33
N VAL A 291 -8.69 -15.08 6.76
CA VAL A 291 -7.89 -13.87 6.55
C VAL A 291 -7.48 -13.24 7.88
N THR A 292 -8.39 -13.18 8.84
CA THR A 292 -8.12 -12.60 10.17
C THR A 292 -7.04 -13.40 10.90
N VAL A 293 -7.17 -14.74 11.00
CA VAL A 293 -6.17 -15.62 11.64
C VAL A 293 -4.81 -15.48 10.96
N MET A 294 -4.81 -15.53 9.63
CA MET A 294 -3.58 -15.39 8.86
C MET A 294 -2.89 -14.03 9.12
N THR A 295 -3.67 -12.94 9.16
CA THR A 295 -3.13 -11.59 9.40
C THR A 295 -2.59 -11.44 10.82
N SER A 296 -3.30 -11.99 11.82
CA SER A 296 -2.81 -12.03 13.22
C SER A 296 -1.49 -12.78 13.31
N ALA A 297 -1.38 -13.95 12.67
CA ALA A 297 -0.15 -14.74 12.67
C ALA A 297 1.00 -14.02 11.95
N ILE A 298 0.73 -13.28 10.86
CA ILE A 298 1.75 -12.42 10.22
C ILE A 298 2.24 -11.38 11.23
N TYR A 299 1.34 -10.66 11.89
CA TYR A 299 1.67 -9.62 12.85
C TYR A 299 2.52 -10.17 14.01
N GLU A 300 2.15 -11.29 14.59
CA GLU A 300 2.89 -11.93 15.67
C GLU A 300 4.30 -12.36 15.23
N ASN A 301 4.42 -13.02 14.08
CA ASN A 301 5.70 -13.43 13.53
C ASN A 301 6.59 -12.24 13.15
N GLN A 302 6.02 -11.13 12.68
CA GLN A 302 6.75 -9.88 12.45
C GLN A 302 7.37 -9.35 13.75
N ASN A 303 6.61 -9.34 14.84
CA ASN A 303 7.09 -8.90 16.15
C ASN A 303 8.21 -9.80 16.70
N LEU A 304 8.19 -11.07 16.36
CA LEU A 304 9.27 -12.01 16.72
C LEU A 304 10.54 -11.81 15.87
N GLY A 305 10.44 -11.11 14.75
CA GLY A 305 11.58 -10.81 13.87
C GLY A 305 12.20 -12.02 13.17
N LYS A 306 11.53 -13.17 13.16
CA LYS A 306 12.06 -14.41 12.57
C LYS A 306 11.83 -14.45 11.06
N PRO A 307 12.80 -14.92 10.26
CA PRO A 307 12.65 -15.04 8.81
C PRO A 307 11.46 -15.94 8.44
N VAL A 308 10.76 -15.60 7.37
CA VAL A 308 9.50 -16.26 6.97
C VAL A 308 9.61 -17.76 6.72
N HIS A 309 10.77 -18.25 6.29
CA HIS A 309 10.98 -19.69 6.05
C HIS A 309 10.96 -20.54 7.34
N THR A 310 11.04 -19.90 8.51
CA THR A 310 10.93 -20.53 9.82
C THR A 310 9.52 -20.47 10.42
N TRP A 311 8.57 -19.82 9.75
CA TRP A 311 7.23 -19.64 10.28
C TRP A 311 6.39 -20.91 10.17
N GLU A 312 5.74 -21.28 11.25
CA GLU A 312 4.72 -22.33 11.27
C GLU A 312 3.43 -21.83 10.63
N LEU A 313 2.61 -22.74 10.14
CA LEU A 313 1.28 -22.40 9.63
C LEU A 313 0.30 -22.20 10.79
N PRO A 314 -0.49 -21.10 10.79
CA PRO A 314 -1.42 -20.82 11.87
C PRO A 314 -2.54 -21.87 11.96
N GLU A 315 -3.13 -21.98 13.14
CA GLU A 315 -4.29 -22.80 13.44
C GLU A 315 -5.47 -21.92 13.91
N LEU A 316 -6.70 -22.40 13.81
CA LEU A 316 -7.88 -21.63 14.25
C LEU A 316 -7.84 -21.27 15.75
N LYS A 317 -7.20 -22.12 16.58
CA LYS A 317 -7.03 -21.82 18.01
C LYS A 317 -6.18 -20.55 18.25
N ASP A 318 -5.34 -20.15 17.30
CA ASP A 318 -4.53 -18.92 17.38
C ASP A 318 -5.39 -17.65 17.24
N LEU A 319 -6.70 -17.83 16.97
CA LEU A 319 -7.71 -16.80 17.07
C LEU A 319 -8.11 -16.43 18.51
N LEU A 320 -7.47 -17.02 19.52
CA LEU A 320 -7.92 -16.91 20.91
C LEU A 320 -7.99 -15.50 21.48
N ASP A 321 -7.39 -14.51 20.82
CA ASP A 321 -7.51 -13.09 21.20
C ASP A 321 -8.50 -12.27 20.35
N TYR A 322 -9.04 -12.83 19.26
CA TYR A 322 -10.15 -12.21 18.53
C TYR A 322 -11.49 -12.55 19.22
N ARG A 323 -11.67 -12.00 20.42
CA ARG A 323 -12.98 -11.99 21.06
C ARG A 323 -13.79 -10.86 20.41
N PRO A 324 -15.08 -11.13 20.04
CA PRO A 324 -15.99 -10.05 19.65
C PRO A 324 -16.07 -8.91 20.68
N GLY A 325 -15.64 -9.17 21.93
CA GLY A 325 -15.53 -8.17 22.99
C GLY A 325 -14.40 -7.16 22.85
N ASN A 326 -13.43 -7.41 21.98
CA ASN A 326 -12.31 -6.48 21.72
C ASN A 326 -12.55 -5.59 20.51
N LEU A 327 -13.70 -5.72 19.83
CA LEU A 327 -14.07 -4.84 18.73
C LEU A 327 -14.26 -3.42 19.25
N ARG A 328 -13.58 -2.47 18.63
CA ARG A 328 -13.61 -1.06 19.01
C ARG A 328 -14.66 -0.29 18.21
N VAL A 329 -15.16 0.79 18.80
CA VAL A 329 -16.11 1.69 18.15
C VAL A 329 -15.59 2.23 16.83
N GLU A 330 -14.31 2.59 16.77
CA GLU A 330 -13.64 3.11 15.57
C GLU A 330 -13.68 2.18 14.34
N GLU A 331 -13.79 0.87 14.57
CA GLU A 331 -13.86 -0.12 13.49
C GLU A 331 -15.24 -0.18 12.80
N PHE A 332 -16.29 0.35 13.45
CA PHE A 332 -17.68 0.24 13.01
C PHE A 332 -18.41 1.56 12.88
N MET A 333 -17.84 2.65 13.42
CA MET A 333 -18.44 3.97 13.31
C MET A 333 -18.48 4.45 11.86
N GLN A 334 -19.44 5.29 11.54
CA GLN A 334 -19.50 6.03 10.29
C GLN A 334 -18.72 7.33 10.45
N THR A 335 -17.81 7.62 9.52
CA THR A 335 -16.95 8.81 9.51
C THR A 335 -17.38 9.84 8.45
N ASP A 336 -18.16 9.42 7.44
CA ASP A 336 -18.77 10.34 6.46
C ASP A 336 -20.04 10.94 7.09
N LEU A 337 -19.85 12.00 7.87
CA LEU A 337 -20.90 12.61 8.68
C LEU A 337 -21.52 13.81 7.97
N PHE A 338 -22.83 13.94 8.18
CA PHE A 338 -23.56 15.17 7.93
C PHE A 338 -23.86 15.83 9.25
N THR A 339 -23.38 17.05 9.42
CA THR A 339 -23.55 17.86 10.61
C THR A 339 -24.30 19.14 10.28
N VAL A 340 -24.86 19.77 11.27
CA VAL A 340 -25.54 21.06 11.17
C VAL A 340 -25.09 21.97 12.29
N SER A 341 -25.28 23.28 12.09
CA SER A 341 -25.03 24.30 13.10
C SER A 341 -26.30 24.52 13.95
N LYS A 342 -26.12 24.95 15.18
CA LYS A 342 -27.24 25.30 16.08
C LYS A 342 -28.13 26.41 15.50
N ASP A 343 -27.58 27.28 14.66
CA ASP A 343 -28.30 28.39 14.04
C ASP A 343 -29.06 27.99 12.76
N ASP A 344 -28.91 26.74 12.28
CA ASP A 344 -29.60 26.25 11.09
C ASP A 344 -31.12 26.14 11.30
N LEU A 345 -31.87 26.33 10.22
CA LEU A 345 -33.33 26.24 10.26
C LEU A 345 -33.80 24.79 10.39
N ILE A 346 -34.74 24.51 11.27
CA ILE A 346 -35.29 23.18 11.48
C ILE A 346 -35.83 22.57 10.18
N GLU A 347 -36.48 23.38 9.31
CA GLU A 347 -37.01 22.93 8.03
C GLU A 347 -35.90 22.44 7.07
N LEU A 348 -34.76 23.11 7.06
CA LEU A 348 -33.59 22.70 6.29
C LEU A 348 -33.06 21.37 6.79
N VAL A 349 -32.92 21.23 8.11
CA VAL A 349 -32.43 20.01 8.73
C VAL A 349 -33.37 18.83 8.46
N ALA A 350 -34.68 19.04 8.53
CA ALA A 350 -35.67 17.99 8.22
C ALA A 350 -35.52 17.51 6.77
N LYS A 351 -35.35 18.42 5.80
CA LYS A 351 -35.14 18.09 4.39
C LYS A 351 -33.80 17.36 4.18
N LEU A 352 -32.74 17.78 4.85
CA LEU A 352 -31.43 17.12 4.78
C LEU A 352 -31.49 15.70 5.34
N MET A 353 -32.16 15.49 6.49
CA MET A 353 -32.32 14.18 7.09
C MET A 353 -33.13 13.23 6.19
N ASP A 354 -34.20 13.72 5.55
CA ASP A 354 -34.97 12.93 4.60
C ASP A 354 -34.19 12.61 3.34
N TRP A 355 -33.52 13.58 2.75
CA TRP A 355 -32.70 13.38 1.55
C TRP A 355 -31.57 12.39 1.76
N ARG A 356 -30.88 12.48 2.90
CA ARG A 356 -29.77 11.58 3.27
C ARG A 356 -30.23 10.29 3.90
N LYS A 357 -31.52 10.16 4.20
CA LYS A 357 -32.12 9.00 4.89
C LYS A 357 -31.46 8.68 6.24
N VAL A 358 -31.05 9.74 6.96
CA VAL A 358 -30.44 9.64 8.28
C VAL A 358 -31.46 9.91 9.39
N ARG A 359 -31.33 9.21 10.50
CA ARG A 359 -32.22 9.38 11.69
C ARG A 359 -31.61 10.26 12.77
N TYR A 360 -30.31 10.49 12.69
CA TYR A 360 -29.52 11.21 13.67
C TYR A 360 -28.61 12.19 12.93
N MET A 361 -28.56 13.42 13.40
CA MET A 361 -27.73 14.48 12.82
C MET A 361 -27.03 15.21 13.95
N PRO A 362 -25.72 15.07 14.09
CA PRO A 362 -24.93 15.81 15.07
C PRO A 362 -24.94 17.31 14.80
N VAL A 363 -24.87 18.10 15.86
CA VAL A 363 -24.76 19.56 15.81
C VAL A 363 -23.39 19.95 16.28
N GLU A 364 -22.66 20.68 15.44
CA GLU A 364 -21.30 21.13 15.70
C GLU A 364 -21.26 22.63 15.97
N ASP A 365 -20.28 23.03 16.75
CA ASP A 365 -19.88 24.41 16.89
C ASP A 365 -18.90 24.82 15.76
N GLN A 366 -18.50 26.11 15.73
CA GLN A 366 -17.56 26.63 14.74
C GLN A 366 -16.14 26.01 14.82
N LYS A 367 -15.85 25.24 15.85
CA LYS A 367 -14.55 24.57 16.06
C LYS A 367 -14.59 23.08 15.74
N GLY A 368 -15.75 22.56 15.29
CA GLY A 368 -15.94 21.13 15.03
C GLY A 368 -16.26 20.30 16.28
N ASN A 369 -16.50 20.93 17.44
CA ASN A 369 -16.90 20.20 18.62
C ASN A 369 -18.38 19.91 18.59
N ILE A 370 -18.76 18.73 19.08
CA ILE A 370 -20.17 18.39 19.21
C ILE A 370 -20.83 19.21 20.33
N CYS A 371 -21.88 19.94 19.98
CA CYS A 371 -22.67 20.72 20.94
C CYS A 371 -24.10 20.23 21.09
N GLY A 372 -24.61 19.44 20.15
CA GLY A 372 -25.99 18.93 20.19
C GLY A 372 -26.23 17.72 19.29
N LEU A 373 -27.46 17.23 19.34
CA LEU A 373 -27.93 16.14 18.48
C LEU A 373 -29.39 16.36 18.09
N ILE A 374 -29.71 16.27 16.80
CA ILE A 374 -31.07 16.20 16.29
C ILE A 374 -31.39 14.75 15.95
N THR A 375 -32.64 14.35 16.28
CA THR A 375 -33.16 13.04 15.89
C THR A 375 -34.48 13.19 15.12
N SER A 376 -34.77 12.23 14.25
CA SER A 376 -36.07 12.19 13.53
C SER A 376 -37.27 12.22 14.48
N ARG A 377 -37.13 11.63 15.67
CA ARG A 377 -38.17 11.66 16.72
C ARG A 377 -38.38 13.09 17.27
N LEU A 378 -37.35 13.89 17.43
CA LEU A 378 -37.48 15.28 17.87
C LEU A 378 -38.19 16.11 16.81
N LEU A 379 -37.86 15.92 15.54
CA LEU A 379 -38.55 16.60 14.44
C LEU A 379 -40.03 16.22 14.38
N LEU A 380 -40.37 14.93 14.50
CA LEU A 380 -41.77 14.47 14.57
C LEU A 380 -42.52 15.08 15.75
N ARG A 381 -41.92 15.13 16.93
CA ARG A 381 -42.50 15.77 18.11
C ARG A 381 -42.75 17.24 17.90
N PHE A 382 -41.75 17.92 17.35
CA PHE A 382 -41.83 19.36 17.04
C PHE A 382 -43.00 19.66 16.11
N TYR A 383 -43.10 18.95 14.98
CA TYR A 383 -44.21 19.16 14.01
C TYR A 383 -45.58 18.72 14.55
N SER A 384 -45.62 17.70 15.39
CA SER A 384 -46.87 17.26 16.00
C SER A 384 -47.45 18.24 17.05
N GLN A 385 -46.58 18.92 17.79
CA GLN A 385 -46.98 19.91 18.79
C GLN A 385 -47.42 21.26 18.18
N LYS A 386 -46.88 21.61 17.03
CA LYS A 386 -47.23 22.90 16.36
C LYS A 386 -48.63 22.88 15.70
N GLY A 387 -49.22 21.68 15.46
CA GLY A 387 -50.41 21.60 14.61
C GLY A 387 -50.16 22.24 13.27
N ILE A 388 -50.84 21.84 12.18
CA ILE A 388 -50.65 22.39 10.83
C ILE A 388 -51.16 23.85 10.77
N SER A 389 -50.55 24.75 11.50
CA SER A 389 -50.86 26.18 11.48
C SER A 389 -49.64 26.95 10.97
N ILE A 390 -49.48 26.98 9.66
CA ILE A 390 -48.70 28.01 8.98
C ILE A 390 -49.51 29.32 9.12
N LYS A 391 -49.38 29.98 10.27
CA LYS A 391 -49.77 31.38 10.40
C LYS A 391 -48.54 32.25 10.21
N GLU A 392 -48.62 33.08 9.18
CA GLU A 392 -47.67 34.17 8.92
C GLU A 392 -47.35 34.93 10.22
N GLY A 393 -46.05 35.05 10.52
CA GLY A 393 -45.56 35.92 11.60
C GLY A 393 -44.70 35.27 12.67
N ASN A 394 -44.33 33.97 12.58
CA ASN A 394 -43.50 33.31 13.59
C ASN A 394 -42.02 33.40 13.28
N LYS A 395 -41.25 33.78 14.31
CA LYS A 395 -39.79 33.71 14.40
C LYS A 395 -39.31 32.38 13.79
N GLN A 396 -38.42 32.42 12.82
CA GLN A 396 -37.79 31.24 12.26
C GLN A 396 -37.13 30.43 13.37
N GLN A 397 -37.51 29.17 13.50
CA GLN A 397 -36.98 28.30 14.57
C GLN A 397 -35.73 27.57 14.09
N THR A 398 -34.77 27.55 14.98
CA THR A 398 -33.45 27.00 14.72
C THR A 398 -33.24 25.65 15.41
N VAL A 399 -32.19 24.97 15.06
CA VAL A 399 -31.76 23.69 15.64
C VAL A 399 -31.62 23.81 17.16
N GLU A 400 -31.11 24.94 17.67
CA GLU A 400 -30.94 25.19 19.09
C GLU A 400 -32.24 25.06 19.89
N ASP A 401 -33.39 25.39 19.29
CA ASP A 401 -34.70 25.34 19.95
C ASP A 401 -35.15 23.90 20.28
N ILE A 402 -34.65 22.88 19.59
CA ILE A 402 -35.14 21.51 19.72
C ILE A 402 -34.05 20.45 19.91
N MET A 403 -32.76 20.79 19.72
CA MET A 403 -31.69 19.82 19.84
C MET A 403 -31.54 19.26 21.26
N ILE A 404 -31.02 18.06 21.36
CA ILE A 404 -30.51 17.53 22.61
C ILE A 404 -29.18 18.22 22.90
N ASN A 405 -29.11 19.00 23.93
CA ASN A 405 -27.86 19.62 24.40
C ASN A 405 -26.97 18.59 25.06
N SER A 406 -25.65 18.67 24.83
CA SER A 406 -24.64 17.78 25.42
C SER A 406 -25.02 16.30 25.28
N PRO A 407 -25.12 15.75 24.07
CA PRO A 407 -25.46 14.37 23.86
C PRO A 407 -24.45 13.43 24.51
N ILE A 408 -24.89 12.21 24.83
CA ILE A 408 -24.00 11.17 25.31
C ILE A 408 -23.07 10.79 24.16
N VAL A 409 -21.77 10.82 24.39
CA VAL A 409 -20.72 10.54 23.42
C VAL A 409 -19.91 9.32 23.84
N ILE A 410 -19.09 8.80 22.94
CA ILE A 410 -18.18 7.70 23.22
C ILE A 410 -16.82 7.96 22.52
N GLU A 411 -15.75 7.46 23.11
CA GLU A 411 -14.41 7.52 22.51
C GLU A 411 -14.20 6.39 21.48
N PRO A 412 -13.39 6.60 20.44
CA PRO A 412 -13.17 5.61 19.36
C PRO A 412 -12.57 4.29 19.85
N GLY A 413 -11.66 4.35 20.81
CA GLY A 413 -11.00 3.17 21.40
C GLY A 413 -11.85 2.34 22.35
N LYS A 414 -13.08 2.74 22.66
CA LYS A 414 -14.00 1.98 23.52
C LYS A 414 -14.56 0.73 22.84
N SER A 415 -14.91 -0.26 23.67
CA SER A 415 -15.48 -1.51 23.17
C SER A 415 -16.87 -1.31 22.53
N ILE A 416 -17.15 -2.04 21.45
CA ILE A 416 -18.47 -2.08 20.83
C ILE A 416 -19.54 -2.57 21.82
N ILE A 417 -19.19 -3.45 22.74
CA ILE A 417 -20.08 -3.95 23.80
C ILE A 417 -20.41 -2.82 24.79
N GLU A 418 -19.43 -2.00 25.15
CA GLU A 418 -19.66 -0.83 26.01
C GLU A 418 -20.63 0.15 25.33
N ALA A 419 -20.42 0.44 24.03
CA ALA A 419 -21.34 1.25 23.24
C ALA A 419 -22.76 0.69 23.24
N LEU A 420 -22.90 -0.63 23.02
CA LEU A 420 -24.20 -1.31 23.05
C LEU A 420 -24.89 -1.22 24.43
N HIS A 421 -24.12 -1.39 25.52
CA HIS A 421 -24.63 -1.26 26.89
C HIS A 421 -25.14 0.16 27.16
N ILE A 422 -24.37 1.20 26.79
CA ILE A 422 -24.77 2.60 26.93
C ILE A 422 -26.05 2.87 26.14
N MET A 423 -26.12 2.47 24.87
CA MET A 423 -27.30 2.69 24.04
C MET A 423 -28.54 2.02 24.61
N ARG A 424 -28.43 0.76 25.10
CA ARG A 424 -29.54 -0.01 25.67
C ARG A 424 -30.00 0.55 27.02
N GLU A 425 -29.07 0.88 27.92
CA GLU A 425 -29.37 1.43 29.25
C GLU A 425 -30.01 2.83 29.14
N LYS A 426 -29.43 3.70 28.30
CA LYS A 426 -29.93 5.06 28.10
C LYS A 426 -31.09 5.16 27.12
N LYS A 427 -31.45 4.05 26.46
CA LYS A 427 -32.49 3.97 25.43
C LYS A 427 -32.32 4.96 24.29
N ILE A 428 -31.08 5.11 23.83
CA ILE A 428 -30.69 5.96 22.72
C ILE A 428 -30.27 5.13 21.52
N GLY A 429 -30.55 5.64 20.31
CA GLY A 429 -30.32 4.90 19.07
C GLY A 429 -29.00 5.25 18.38
N CYS A 430 -28.19 6.17 18.93
CA CYS A 430 -26.87 6.50 18.43
C CYS A 430 -25.97 7.06 19.51
N LEU A 431 -24.67 7.00 19.27
CA LEU A 431 -23.61 7.66 20.04
C LEU A 431 -22.71 8.39 19.08
N PRO A 432 -22.60 9.73 19.15
CA PRO A 432 -21.51 10.45 18.51
C PRO A 432 -20.17 9.99 19.07
N VAL A 433 -19.18 9.84 18.19
CA VAL A 433 -17.82 9.42 18.57
C VAL A 433 -16.91 10.64 18.54
N VAL A 434 -16.22 10.87 19.66
CA VAL A 434 -15.42 12.07 19.84
C VAL A 434 -14.00 11.77 20.31
N THR A 435 -13.06 12.62 19.89
CA THR A 435 -11.69 12.66 20.41
C THR A 435 -11.40 14.10 20.82
N ASP A 436 -11.03 14.31 22.08
CA ASP A 436 -10.73 15.64 22.63
C ASP A 436 -11.84 16.70 22.42
N GLY A 437 -13.10 16.24 22.35
CA GLY A 437 -14.29 17.08 22.12
C GLY A 437 -14.68 17.24 20.64
N GLU A 438 -13.80 16.91 19.71
CA GLU A 438 -14.04 16.97 18.26
C GLU A 438 -14.84 15.74 17.82
N LEU A 439 -15.85 15.97 16.98
CA LEU A 439 -16.67 14.90 16.41
C LEU A 439 -15.93 14.21 15.26
N ILE A 440 -15.62 12.91 15.42
CA ILE A 440 -14.91 12.13 14.43
C ILE A 440 -15.77 11.03 13.79
N GLY A 441 -16.92 10.71 14.34
CA GLY A 441 -17.77 9.64 13.85
C GLY A 441 -19.11 9.57 14.56
N ILE A 442 -19.96 8.65 14.12
CA ILE A 442 -21.20 8.27 14.80
C ILE A 442 -21.39 6.75 14.71
N ILE A 443 -21.84 6.13 15.81
CA ILE A 443 -22.29 4.74 15.79
C ILE A 443 -23.77 4.68 16.12
N THR A 444 -24.52 3.87 15.36
CA THR A 444 -25.97 3.81 15.41
C THR A 444 -26.48 2.38 15.60
N GLU A 445 -27.78 2.24 15.93
CA GLU A 445 -28.45 0.94 15.99
C GLU A 445 -28.32 0.13 14.68
N MET A 446 -28.24 0.79 13.51
CA MET A 446 -28.06 0.13 12.22
C MET A 446 -26.69 -0.51 12.07
N ASP A 447 -25.66 0.07 12.69
CA ASP A 447 -24.33 -0.48 12.65
C ASP A 447 -24.27 -1.76 13.50
N PHE A 448 -24.98 -1.79 14.64
CA PHE A 448 -25.16 -3.01 15.42
C PHE A 448 -25.95 -4.09 14.70
N LEU A 449 -26.95 -3.73 13.89
CA LEU A 449 -27.67 -4.70 13.06
C LEU A 449 -26.73 -5.31 12.01
N ARG A 450 -25.85 -4.51 11.39
CA ARG A 450 -24.82 -5.01 10.44
C ARG A 450 -23.81 -5.94 11.13
N ILE A 451 -23.38 -5.59 12.34
CA ILE A 451 -22.49 -6.43 13.14
C ILE A 451 -23.19 -7.74 13.48
N SER A 452 -24.45 -7.67 13.95
CA SER A 452 -25.23 -8.85 14.32
C SER A 452 -25.51 -9.76 13.12
N ALA A 453 -25.83 -9.20 11.94
CA ALA A 453 -26.03 -9.97 10.72
C ALA A 453 -24.76 -10.76 10.37
N ARG A 454 -23.58 -10.12 10.39
CA ARG A 454 -22.30 -10.80 10.17
C ARG A 454 -22.00 -11.90 11.19
N LEU A 455 -22.37 -11.69 12.46
CA LEU A 455 -22.19 -12.70 13.51
C LEU A 455 -23.16 -13.89 13.34
N ILE A 456 -24.41 -13.64 12.93
CA ILE A 456 -25.42 -14.68 12.68
C ILE A 456 -25.05 -15.49 11.43
N GLU A 457 -24.63 -14.85 10.34
CA GLU A 457 -24.10 -15.52 9.13
C GLU A 457 -22.92 -16.45 9.43
N ARG A 458 -22.14 -16.15 10.48
CA ARG A 458 -21.05 -17.01 10.96
C ARG A 458 -21.51 -18.19 11.81
N LEU A 459 -22.71 -18.14 12.36
CA LEU A 459 -23.29 -19.21 13.19
C LEU A 459 -24.13 -20.21 12.37
N GLU A 460 -24.46 -19.87 11.13
CA GLU A 460 -25.07 -20.82 10.20
C GLU A 460 -23.97 -21.74 9.63
N PRO A 461 -24.14 -23.09 9.74
CA PRO A 461 -23.14 -24.07 9.36
C PRO A 461 -22.89 -24.15 7.84
#